data_6f0c36ebe51b4bd9240b1f0f8c8222d0
#
_entry.id   6f0c36ebe51b4bd9240b1f0f8c8222d0
#
_cell.length_a   1.000
_cell.length_b   1.000
_cell.length_c   1.000
_cell.angle_alpha   90.00
_cell.angle_beta   90.00
_cell.angle_gamma   90.00
#
_symmetry.space_group_name_H-M   'P 1'
#
loop_
_entity.id
_entity.type
_entity.pdbx_description
1 polymer ?
#
loop_
_entity_poly.entity_id
_entity_poly.type
_entity_poly.pdbx_seq_one_letter_code
_entity_poly.pdbx_strand_id
1 'polypeptide(L)'
;MLNTVYQLKRPRQFEVAFKEMEIDDRQVIVRPTRLSICHADQRYYQGARAEEILRQKLPMALIHEGIGKVIYDPTGTFEIGTEVVMIPNRPVEKDDIIAENYLRSSKFCASSMDGFLQEYVQAVPDRFVRLPQGINPTVAAYTELVSVSFHAINRFLRFSHERRDVIGVWGDGNLGYITSLLLKKMLPDSKIYIFGVTENKLSDFTFADGTYCVNEIPADMQIDHAFECVGGGAASKAINQIIDYIHPEGTISILGVSEDPAPINTRMVLEKGLRIFGSSRSGRSDYEGLLQL
;
A
#
# COMPACT_ATOMS: atom_id res chain seq x y z
N MET A 1 -6.36 -31.47 1.36
CA MET A 1 -6.28 -31.05 -0.06
C MET A 1 -4.84 -30.70 -0.38
N LEU A 2 -4.34 -31.01 -1.58
CA LEU A 2 -2.97 -30.66 -1.98
C LEU A 2 -2.98 -29.26 -2.60
N ASN A 3 -2.07 -28.39 -2.14
CA ASN A 3 -1.90 -27.03 -2.67
C ASN A 3 -0.52 -26.88 -3.32
N THR A 4 -0.50 -26.35 -4.53
CA THR A 4 0.75 -26.01 -5.24
C THR A 4 1.15 -24.60 -4.87
N VAL A 5 2.35 -24.44 -4.32
CA VAL A 5 2.90 -23.17 -3.83
C VAL A 5 4.18 -22.85 -4.59
N TYR A 6 4.25 -21.70 -5.22
CA TYR A 6 5.43 -21.23 -5.96
C TYR A 6 6.28 -20.36 -5.04
N GLN A 7 7.29 -20.95 -4.43
CA GLN A 7 8.12 -20.28 -3.43
C GLN A 7 9.40 -19.71 -4.04
N LEU A 8 9.72 -18.48 -3.69
CA LEU A 8 11.08 -17.98 -3.87
C LEU A 8 11.97 -18.65 -2.83
N LYS A 9 12.87 -19.53 -3.26
CA LYS A 9 13.80 -20.25 -2.38
C LYS A 9 15.03 -19.41 -2.02
N ARG A 10 15.50 -18.65 -2.98
CA ARG A 10 16.56 -17.65 -2.87
C ARG A 10 16.42 -16.63 -4.00
N PRO A 11 17.11 -15.50 -3.96
CA PRO A 11 16.99 -14.50 -5.00
C PRO A 11 17.05 -15.08 -6.41
N ARG A 12 16.08 -14.72 -7.24
CA ARG A 12 15.92 -15.12 -8.65
C ARG A 12 15.65 -16.63 -8.87
N GLN A 13 15.39 -17.40 -7.82
CA GLN A 13 15.12 -18.82 -7.95
C GLN A 13 13.82 -19.22 -7.29
N PHE A 14 12.82 -19.58 -8.11
CA PHE A 14 11.58 -20.18 -7.65
C PHE A 14 11.67 -21.72 -7.62
N GLU A 15 10.91 -22.29 -6.72
CA GLU A 15 10.70 -23.73 -6.57
C GLU A 15 9.21 -23.99 -6.38
N VAL A 16 8.74 -25.11 -6.94
CA VAL A 16 7.36 -25.56 -6.72
C VAL A 16 7.34 -26.44 -5.48
N ALA A 17 6.55 -26.07 -4.50
CA ALA A 17 6.31 -26.88 -3.29
C ALA A 17 4.87 -27.39 -3.29
N PHE A 18 4.69 -28.64 -2.89
CA PHE A 18 3.38 -29.24 -2.66
C PHE A 18 3.13 -29.28 -1.16
N LYS A 19 2.10 -28.57 -0.68
CA LYS A 19 1.75 -28.49 0.73
C LYS A 19 0.38 -29.11 0.97
N GLU A 20 0.25 -29.91 2.00
CA GLU A 20 -1.04 -30.32 2.48
C GLU A 20 -1.76 -29.12 3.10
N MET A 21 -3.00 -28.93 2.71
CA MET A 21 -3.87 -27.90 3.25
C MET A 21 -5.06 -28.58 3.92
N GLU A 22 -5.16 -28.42 5.23
CA GLU A 22 -6.32 -28.90 5.99
C GLU A 22 -7.53 -28.03 5.66
N ILE A 23 -8.67 -28.67 5.41
CA ILE A 23 -9.93 -27.95 5.20
C ILE A 23 -10.50 -27.61 6.58
N ASP A 24 -10.65 -26.32 6.85
CA ASP A 24 -11.21 -25.78 8.10
C ASP A 24 -12.60 -25.19 7.79
N ASP A 25 -13.63 -25.66 8.50
CA ASP A 25 -15.02 -25.21 8.32
C ASP A 25 -15.25 -23.72 8.66
N ARG A 26 -14.25 -23.05 9.22
CA ARG A 26 -14.28 -21.60 9.51
C ARG A 26 -13.60 -20.77 8.44
N GLN A 27 -13.06 -21.39 7.40
CA GLN A 27 -12.22 -20.71 6.41
C GLN A 27 -12.75 -20.92 5.00
N VAL A 28 -12.56 -19.89 4.21
CA VAL A 28 -12.89 -19.85 2.78
C VAL A 28 -11.64 -20.18 1.98
N ILE A 29 -11.80 -20.94 0.89
CA ILE A 29 -10.72 -21.23 -0.05
C ILE A 29 -10.99 -20.45 -1.34
N VAL A 30 -10.01 -19.65 -1.74
CA VAL A 30 -10.05 -18.83 -2.94
C VAL A 30 -8.95 -19.29 -3.89
N ARG A 31 -9.28 -19.43 -5.17
CA ARG A 31 -8.30 -19.63 -6.24
C ARG A 31 -7.92 -18.28 -6.83
N PRO A 32 -6.66 -17.83 -6.70
CA PRO A 32 -6.18 -16.60 -7.33
C PRO A 32 -6.41 -16.62 -8.86
N THR A 33 -6.86 -15.51 -9.42
CA THR A 33 -7.11 -15.37 -10.86
C THR A 33 -6.28 -14.26 -11.51
N ARG A 34 -5.98 -13.21 -10.74
CA ARG A 34 -5.09 -12.12 -11.14
C ARG A 34 -4.28 -11.68 -9.94
N LEU A 35 -3.00 -11.53 -10.14
CA LEU A 35 -2.03 -11.12 -9.14
C LEU A 35 -1.25 -9.91 -9.66
N SER A 36 -0.88 -8.99 -8.78
CA SER A 36 -0.03 -7.84 -9.08
C SER A 36 1.32 -7.99 -8.38
N ILE A 37 2.37 -7.55 -9.03
CA ILE A 37 3.75 -7.58 -8.49
C ILE A 37 4.10 -6.19 -8.00
N CYS A 38 4.28 -6.02 -6.71
CA CYS A 38 4.72 -4.75 -6.15
C CYS A 38 6.25 -4.63 -6.03
N HIS A 39 6.71 -3.44 -5.67
CA HIS A 39 8.14 -3.20 -5.46
C HIS A 39 8.72 -4.06 -4.32
N ALA A 40 7.94 -4.39 -3.29
CA ALA A 40 8.40 -5.25 -2.21
C ALA A 40 8.71 -6.68 -2.68
N ASP A 41 7.90 -7.24 -3.60
CA ASP A 41 8.14 -8.56 -4.21
C ASP A 41 9.42 -8.53 -5.07
N GLN A 42 9.59 -7.46 -5.86
CA GLN A 42 10.80 -7.28 -6.68
C GLN A 42 12.06 -7.24 -5.82
N ARG A 43 12.04 -6.58 -4.65
CA ARG A 43 13.17 -6.52 -3.72
C ARG A 43 13.53 -7.89 -3.16
N TYR A 44 12.56 -8.76 -2.84
CA TYR A 44 12.82 -10.15 -2.48
C TYR A 44 13.41 -10.93 -3.66
N TYR A 45 12.78 -10.83 -4.82
CA TYR A 45 13.24 -11.52 -6.03
C TYR A 45 14.66 -11.16 -6.43
N GLN A 46 15.00 -9.87 -6.39
CA GLN A 46 16.33 -9.36 -6.76
C GLN A 46 17.38 -9.59 -5.67
N GLY A 47 16.99 -9.93 -4.43
CA GLY A 47 17.89 -10.02 -3.29
C GLY A 47 18.28 -8.63 -2.73
N ALA A 48 17.50 -7.59 -3.00
CA ALA A 48 17.73 -6.22 -2.54
C ALA A 48 17.20 -5.98 -1.12
N ARG A 49 17.37 -6.95 -0.24
CA ARG A 49 17.10 -6.90 1.20
C ARG A 49 18.33 -7.36 1.94
N ALA A 50 18.48 -6.99 3.22
CA ALA A 50 19.55 -7.49 4.06
C ALA A 50 19.60 -9.04 4.04
N GLU A 51 20.79 -9.60 3.95
CA GLU A 51 20.99 -11.06 3.80
C GLU A 51 20.34 -11.84 4.96
N GLU A 52 20.41 -11.31 6.16
CA GLU A 52 19.77 -11.90 7.36
C GLU A 52 18.25 -11.98 7.20
N ILE A 53 17.62 -10.95 6.67
CA ILE A 53 16.17 -10.90 6.38
C ILE A 53 15.81 -11.97 5.34
N LEU A 54 16.62 -12.10 4.27
CA LEU A 54 16.39 -13.12 3.24
C LEU A 54 16.50 -14.54 3.82
N ARG A 55 17.52 -14.81 4.62
CA ARG A 55 17.71 -16.12 5.28
C ARG A 55 16.56 -16.49 6.23
N GLN A 56 16.03 -15.48 6.94
CA GLN A 56 14.95 -15.71 7.90
C GLN A 56 13.60 -15.96 7.22
N LYS A 57 13.35 -15.31 6.06
CA LYS A 57 12.02 -15.29 5.44
C LYS A 57 11.86 -16.26 4.28
N LEU A 58 12.93 -16.63 3.60
CA LEU A 58 12.87 -17.58 2.48
C LEU A 58 13.10 -19.03 2.97
N PRO A 59 12.44 -20.04 2.36
CA PRO A 59 11.58 -19.95 1.18
C PRO A 59 10.18 -19.42 1.51
N MET A 60 9.59 -18.60 0.59
CA MET A 60 8.28 -18.01 0.78
C MET A 60 7.61 -17.75 -0.58
N ALA A 61 6.30 -18.02 -0.69
CA ALA A 61 5.53 -17.53 -1.82
C ALA A 61 5.42 -16.00 -1.74
N LEU A 62 5.74 -15.33 -2.84
CA LEU A 62 5.61 -13.88 -2.96
C LEU A 62 4.16 -13.47 -3.26
N ILE A 63 3.98 -12.19 -3.49
CA ILE A 63 2.75 -11.51 -3.92
C ILE A 63 1.70 -11.44 -2.81
N HIS A 64 1.28 -10.21 -2.56
CA HIS A 64 0.25 -9.88 -1.56
C HIS A 64 -0.88 -9.01 -2.14
N GLU A 65 -0.88 -8.82 -3.45
CA GLU A 65 -1.90 -8.08 -4.20
C GLU A 65 -2.62 -9.00 -5.17
N GLY A 66 -3.94 -9.03 -5.16
CA GLY A 66 -4.66 -9.83 -6.13
C GLY A 66 -6.12 -10.09 -5.81
N ILE A 67 -6.76 -10.69 -6.81
CA ILE A 67 -8.14 -11.15 -6.77
C ILE A 67 -8.21 -12.66 -7.07
N GLY A 68 -9.31 -13.27 -6.65
CA GLY A 68 -9.55 -14.67 -6.92
C GLY A 68 -11.03 -15.02 -6.91
N LYS A 69 -11.33 -16.29 -7.18
CA LYS A 69 -12.68 -16.86 -7.12
C LYS A 69 -12.82 -17.80 -5.93
N VAL A 70 -13.89 -17.65 -5.19
CA VAL A 70 -14.25 -18.56 -4.12
C VAL A 70 -14.54 -19.94 -4.73
N ILE A 71 -13.85 -20.97 -4.25
CA ILE A 71 -14.03 -22.36 -4.69
C ILE A 71 -14.61 -23.24 -3.59
N TYR A 72 -14.50 -22.84 -2.34
CA TYR A 72 -15.07 -23.54 -1.19
C TYR A 72 -15.36 -22.53 -0.07
N ASP A 73 -16.58 -22.54 0.45
CA ASP A 73 -16.99 -21.71 1.58
C ASP A 73 -18.01 -22.45 2.46
N PRO A 74 -17.57 -23.11 3.53
CA PRO A 74 -18.47 -23.77 4.47
C PRO A 74 -19.17 -22.78 5.41
N THR A 75 -18.70 -21.53 5.46
CA THR A 75 -19.28 -20.48 6.34
C THR A 75 -20.56 -19.87 5.78
N GLY A 76 -20.84 -20.07 4.48
CA GLY A 76 -21.99 -19.49 3.78
C GLY A 76 -21.89 -17.97 3.54
N THR A 77 -20.70 -17.38 3.68
CA THR A 77 -20.49 -15.92 3.45
C THR A 77 -20.50 -15.57 1.96
N PHE A 78 -19.96 -16.45 1.13
CA PHE A 78 -19.83 -16.25 -0.31
C PHE A 78 -20.42 -17.43 -1.09
N GLU A 79 -21.07 -17.15 -2.20
CA GLU A 79 -21.43 -18.18 -3.18
C GLU A 79 -20.17 -18.67 -3.91
N ILE A 80 -20.13 -19.95 -4.27
CA ILE A 80 -19.04 -20.52 -5.08
C ILE A 80 -18.99 -19.78 -6.44
N GLY A 81 -17.79 -19.41 -6.84
CA GLY A 81 -17.55 -18.63 -8.06
C GLY A 81 -17.54 -17.10 -7.83
N THR A 82 -17.92 -16.62 -6.64
CA THR A 82 -17.83 -15.19 -6.32
C THR A 82 -16.39 -14.68 -6.50
N GLU A 83 -16.23 -13.59 -7.23
CA GLU A 83 -14.95 -12.88 -7.33
C GLU A 83 -14.71 -12.02 -6.09
N VAL A 84 -13.52 -12.13 -5.54
CA VAL A 84 -13.12 -11.42 -4.30
C VAL A 84 -11.74 -10.82 -4.42
N VAL A 85 -11.55 -9.68 -3.75
CA VAL A 85 -10.23 -9.14 -3.46
C VAL A 85 -9.68 -9.87 -2.23
N MET A 86 -8.40 -10.24 -2.27
CA MET A 86 -7.72 -10.93 -1.18
C MET A 86 -6.95 -9.91 -0.33
N ILE A 87 -7.26 -9.86 0.97
CA ILE A 87 -6.57 -8.97 1.93
C ILE A 87 -5.34 -9.69 2.47
N PRO A 88 -4.13 -9.12 2.36
CA PRO A 88 -2.91 -9.78 2.82
C PRO A 88 -2.70 -9.72 4.33
N ASN A 89 -3.28 -8.75 5.02
CA ASN A 89 -3.15 -8.61 6.47
C ASN A 89 -3.91 -9.73 7.18
N ARG A 90 -3.29 -10.36 8.17
CA ARG A 90 -3.82 -11.49 8.94
C ARG A 90 -3.74 -11.15 10.44
N PRO A 91 -4.68 -10.36 10.97
CA PRO A 91 -4.73 -10.08 12.39
C PRO A 91 -5.05 -11.35 13.18
N VAL A 92 -4.42 -11.52 14.32
CA VAL A 92 -4.67 -12.64 15.25
C VAL A 92 -5.44 -12.19 16.49
N GLU A 93 -5.61 -10.89 16.64
CA GLU A 93 -6.36 -10.24 17.72
C GLU A 93 -7.12 -9.03 17.19
N LYS A 94 -8.00 -8.49 18.00
CA LYS A 94 -8.71 -7.22 17.73
C LYS A 94 -8.40 -6.24 18.85
N ASP A 95 -8.31 -4.97 18.48
CA ASP A 95 -8.15 -3.86 19.42
C ASP A 95 -9.12 -2.74 19.00
N ASP A 96 -9.74 -2.10 19.98
CA ASP A 96 -10.76 -1.06 19.74
C ASP A 96 -10.15 0.29 19.35
N ILE A 97 -8.84 0.48 19.60
CA ILE A 97 -8.11 1.73 19.33
C ILE A 97 -7.12 1.56 18.19
N ILE A 98 -6.37 0.44 18.20
CA ILE A 98 -5.30 0.16 17.23
C ILE A 98 -5.89 -0.58 16.04
N ALA A 99 -5.81 0.03 14.87
CA ALA A 99 -6.26 -0.61 13.62
C ALA A 99 -5.45 -1.88 13.33
N GLU A 100 -6.11 -2.89 12.74
CA GLU A 100 -5.57 -4.23 12.50
C GLU A 100 -4.23 -4.26 11.75
N ASN A 101 -3.99 -3.28 10.88
CA ASN A 101 -2.76 -3.16 10.10
C ASN A 101 -1.55 -2.64 10.91
N TYR A 102 -1.79 -2.13 12.13
CA TYR A 102 -0.74 -1.68 13.07
C TYR A 102 -0.51 -2.62 14.25
N LEU A 103 -1.33 -3.65 14.41
CA LEU A 103 -1.13 -4.65 15.45
C LEU A 103 0.18 -5.42 15.21
N ARG A 104 1.06 -5.48 16.21
CA ARG A 104 2.37 -6.16 16.10
C ARG A 104 2.25 -7.66 15.91
N SER A 105 1.19 -8.27 16.41
CA SER A 105 0.86 -9.67 16.27
C SER A 105 0.38 -10.04 14.88
N SER A 106 -0.10 -9.08 14.08
CA SER A 106 -0.61 -9.34 12.74
C SER A 106 0.47 -9.92 11.83
N LYS A 107 0.12 -10.99 11.14
CA LYS A 107 0.94 -11.54 10.05
C LYS A 107 0.57 -10.85 8.74
N PHE A 108 1.48 -10.91 7.77
CA PHE A 108 1.26 -10.31 6.45
C PHE A 108 1.75 -11.26 5.36
N CYS A 109 0.88 -11.54 4.38
CA CYS A 109 1.20 -12.40 3.23
C CYS A 109 2.42 -11.84 2.46
N ALA A 110 3.28 -12.72 1.96
CA ALA A 110 4.54 -12.39 1.28
C ALA A 110 5.53 -11.57 2.15
N SER A 111 5.41 -11.66 3.48
CA SER A 111 6.35 -11.03 4.41
C SER A 111 6.64 -11.88 5.65
N SER A 112 5.61 -12.35 6.35
CA SER A 112 5.75 -13.22 7.54
C SER A 112 5.10 -14.59 7.34
N MET A 113 4.53 -14.83 6.18
CA MET A 113 3.94 -16.09 5.73
C MET A 113 3.88 -16.12 4.21
N ASP A 114 3.55 -17.28 3.61
CA ASP A 114 3.35 -17.39 2.17
C ASP A 114 2.33 -16.36 1.66
N GLY A 115 2.67 -15.75 0.52
CA GLY A 115 1.80 -14.84 -0.21
C GLY A 115 0.83 -15.56 -1.15
N PHE A 116 0.28 -14.82 -2.10
CA PHE A 116 -0.78 -15.31 -2.99
C PHE A 116 -0.28 -16.08 -4.21
N LEU A 117 1.03 -16.21 -4.41
CA LEU A 117 1.60 -16.98 -5.51
C LEU A 117 1.49 -18.49 -5.25
N GLN A 118 0.25 -18.98 -5.25
CA GLN A 118 -0.13 -20.37 -4.98
C GLN A 118 -1.48 -20.70 -5.64
N GLU A 119 -1.80 -21.96 -5.82
CA GLU A 119 -3.05 -22.40 -6.45
C GLU A 119 -4.28 -22.02 -5.60
N TYR A 120 -4.17 -22.13 -4.27
CA TYR A 120 -5.27 -21.88 -3.36
C TYR A 120 -4.80 -21.04 -2.16
N VAL A 121 -5.60 -20.04 -1.82
CA VAL A 121 -5.43 -19.19 -0.63
C VAL A 121 -6.56 -19.47 0.32
N GLN A 122 -6.23 -19.89 1.54
CA GLN A 122 -7.20 -20.17 2.59
C GLN A 122 -7.11 -19.11 3.69
N ALA A 123 -8.26 -18.60 4.10
CA ALA A 123 -8.36 -17.65 5.21
C ALA A 123 -9.80 -17.56 5.74
N VAL A 124 -9.97 -16.94 6.91
CA VAL A 124 -11.29 -16.59 7.44
C VAL A 124 -12.01 -15.62 6.49
N PRO A 125 -13.36 -15.64 6.45
CA PRO A 125 -14.15 -14.87 5.47
C PRO A 125 -13.83 -13.37 5.44
N ASP A 126 -13.47 -12.80 6.59
CA ASP A 126 -13.16 -11.37 6.71
C ASP A 126 -11.86 -10.95 5.98
N ARG A 127 -11.08 -11.90 5.47
CA ARG A 127 -9.90 -11.63 4.63
C ARG A 127 -10.20 -11.57 3.14
N PHE A 128 -11.46 -11.58 2.79
CA PHE A 128 -11.94 -11.46 1.42
C PHE A 128 -13.04 -10.41 1.33
N VAL A 129 -13.00 -9.58 0.30
CA VAL A 129 -14.05 -8.59 0.01
C VAL A 129 -14.60 -8.85 -1.38
N ARG A 130 -15.93 -8.96 -1.50
CA ARG A 130 -16.61 -9.17 -2.78
C ARG A 130 -16.24 -8.07 -3.76
N LEU A 131 -15.81 -8.45 -4.95
CA LEU A 131 -15.55 -7.51 -6.02
C LEU A 131 -16.88 -7.03 -6.63
N PRO A 132 -17.13 -5.72 -6.72
CA PRO A 132 -18.31 -5.19 -7.39
C PRO A 132 -18.38 -5.61 -8.86
N GLN A 133 -19.60 -5.80 -9.38
CA GLN A 133 -19.79 -6.14 -10.78
C GLN A 133 -19.31 -5.01 -11.70
N GLY A 134 -18.75 -5.37 -12.84
CA GLY A 134 -18.31 -4.43 -13.86
C GLY A 134 -16.90 -3.86 -13.68
N ILE A 135 -16.23 -4.13 -12.56
CA ILE A 135 -14.83 -3.73 -12.39
C ILE A 135 -13.94 -4.61 -13.26
N ASN A 136 -13.03 -3.98 -14.00
CA ASN A 136 -12.03 -4.72 -14.78
C ASN A 136 -11.13 -5.55 -13.84
N PRO A 137 -11.06 -6.89 -13.98
CA PRO A 137 -10.30 -7.74 -13.08
C PRO A 137 -8.80 -7.44 -13.06
N THR A 138 -8.24 -6.93 -14.17
CA THR A 138 -6.83 -6.54 -14.21
C THR A 138 -6.57 -5.31 -13.34
N VAL A 139 -7.48 -4.34 -13.34
CA VAL A 139 -7.40 -3.16 -12.47
C VAL A 139 -7.65 -3.56 -11.01
N ALA A 140 -8.61 -4.43 -10.77
CA ALA A 140 -8.95 -4.92 -9.43
C ALA A 140 -7.79 -5.66 -8.73
N ALA A 141 -6.83 -6.24 -9.48
CA ALA A 141 -5.65 -6.85 -8.89
C ALA A 141 -4.76 -5.87 -8.11
N TYR A 142 -4.83 -4.56 -8.41
CA TYR A 142 -4.10 -3.50 -7.70
C TYR A 142 -4.84 -2.94 -6.48
N THR A 143 -5.98 -3.49 -6.09
CA THR A 143 -6.80 -2.95 -4.99
C THR A 143 -6.01 -2.84 -3.68
N GLU A 144 -5.06 -3.72 -3.41
CA GLU A 144 -4.22 -3.64 -2.21
C GLU A 144 -3.44 -2.32 -2.19
N LEU A 145 -2.66 -2.03 -3.22
CA LEU A 145 -1.88 -0.79 -3.31
C LEU A 145 -2.77 0.46 -3.25
N VAL A 146 -3.93 0.41 -3.91
CA VAL A 146 -4.91 1.52 -3.88
C VAL A 146 -5.48 1.70 -2.46
N SER A 147 -5.74 0.60 -1.73
CA SER A 147 -6.25 0.64 -0.36
C SER A 147 -5.26 1.25 0.64
N VAL A 148 -3.95 1.09 0.41
CA VAL A 148 -2.89 1.76 1.21
C VAL A 148 -2.98 3.27 1.08
N SER A 149 -3.13 3.77 -0.15
CA SER A 149 -3.31 5.21 -0.40
C SER A 149 -4.64 5.73 0.18
N PHE A 150 -5.72 4.96 0.02
CA PHE A 150 -7.03 5.30 0.58
C PHE A 150 -6.99 5.38 2.11
N HIS A 151 -6.35 4.42 2.77
CA HIS A 151 -6.11 4.45 4.22
C HIS A 151 -5.34 5.70 4.65
N ALA A 152 -4.27 6.03 3.95
CA ALA A 152 -3.47 7.22 4.24
C ALA A 152 -4.27 8.52 4.11
N ILE A 153 -5.10 8.65 3.06
CA ILE A 153 -5.94 9.82 2.84
C ILE A 153 -7.02 9.93 3.93
N ASN A 154 -7.67 8.83 4.33
CA ASN A 154 -8.64 8.84 5.41
C ASN A 154 -8.00 9.25 6.76
N ARG A 155 -6.78 8.81 7.04
CA ARG A 155 -6.03 9.28 8.21
C ARG A 155 -5.68 10.76 8.10
N PHE A 156 -5.22 11.19 6.94
CA PHE A 156 -4.94 12.59 6.65
C PHE A 156 -6.15 13.50 6.92
N LEU A 157 -7.33 13.11 6.45
CA LEU A 157 -8.57 13.87 6.65
C LEU A 157 -8.94 14.04 8.14
N ARG A 158 -8.52 13.12 9.00
CA ARG A 158 -8.72 13.20 10.45
C ARG A 158 -7.72 14.10 11.17
N PHE A 159 -6.50 14.22 10.65
CA PHE A 159 -5.40 14.89 11.35
C PHE A 159 -5.04 16.26 10.76
N SER A 160 -5.40 16.50 9.49
CA SER A 160 -5.14 17.79 8.84
C SER A 160 -6.15 18.86 9.23
N HIS A 161 -5.72 20.13 9.18
CA HIS A 161 -6.66 21.25 9.21
C HIS A 161 -7.47 21.34 7.90
N GLU A 162 -8.51 22.19 7.88
CA GLU A 162 -9.48 22.22 6.78
C GLU A 162 -9.00 22.97 5.51
N ARG A 163 -8.00 23.85 5.63
CA ARG A 163 -7.42 24.48 4.44
C ARG A 163 -6.61 23.44 3.67
N ARG A 164 -7.11 23.05 2.53
CA ARG A 164 -6.56 22.02 1.64
C ARG A 164 -6.55 22.49 0.20
N ASP A 165 -6.23 23.77 0.00
CA ASP A 165 -6.24 24.38 -1.33
C ASP A 165 -5.16 23.79 -2.24
N VAL A 166 -3.98 23.51 -1.64
CA VAL A 166 -2.83 22.93 -2.35
C VAL A 166 -2.25 21.77 -1.55
N ILE A 167 -2.23 20.59 -2.16
CA ILE A 167 -1.64 19.38 -1.59
C ILE A 167 -0.49 18.91 -2.49
N GLY A 168 0.70 18.75 -1.89
CA GLY A 168 1.88 18.25 -2.58
C GLY A 168 2.06 16.74 -2.40
N VAL A 169 2.43 16.03 -3.46
CA VAL A 169 2.80 14.62 -3.43
C VAL A 169 4.24 14.47 -3.91
N TRP A 170 5.14 14.06 -3.04
CA TRP A 170 6.53 13.75 -3.38
C TRP A 170 6.66 12.28 -3.74
N GLY A 171 7.06 12.00 -4.98
CA GLY A 171 7.25 10.67 -5.54
C GLY A 171 6.51 10.46 -6.87
N ASP A 172 7.29 10.15 -7.91
CA ASP A 172 6.83 9.89 -9.28
C ASP A 172 6.66 8.38 -9.60
N GLY A 173 6.60 7.54 -8.55
CA GLY A 173 6.34 6.11 -8.67
C GLY A 173 4.87 5.73 -8.52
N ASN A 174 4.58 4.42 -8.58
CA ASN A 174 3.20 3.89 -8.49
C ASN A 174 2.44 4.39 -7.26
N LEU A 175 3.10 4.44 -6.08
CA LEU A 175 2.46 4.90 -4.85
C LEU A 175 2.06 6.38 -4.95
N GLY A 176 2.96 7.24 -5.45
CA GLY A 176 2.66 8.66 -5.67
C GLY A 176 1.55 8.86 -6.69
N TYR A 177 1.58 8.10 -7.80
CA TYR A 177 0.55 8.16 -8.85
C TYR A 177 -0.83 7.83 -8.29
N ILE A 178 -0.96 6.69 -7.59
CA ILE A 178 -2.25 6.24 -7.03
C ILE A 178 -2.72 7.18 -5.92
N THR A 179 -1.82 7.63 -5.04
CA THR A 179 -2.17 8.58 -3.97
C THR A 179 -2.70 9.88 -4.54
N SER A 180 -2.04 10.45 -5.54
CA SER A 180 -2.48 11.71 -6.16
C SER A 180 -3.78 11.57 -6.95
N LEU A 181 -3.99 10.45 -7.64
CA LEU A 181 -5.24 10.15 -8.33
C LEU A 181 -6.43 10.05 -7.36
N LEU A 182 -6.23 9.37 -6.24
CA LEU A 182 -7.25 9.29 -5.18
C LEU A 182 -7.50 10.64 -4.50
N LEU A 183 -6.45 11.42 -4.23
CA LEU A 183 -6.60 12.79 -3.71
C LEU A 183 -7.45 13.64 -4.64
N LYS A 184 -7.19 13.59 -5.95
CA LYS A 184 -7.97 14.32 -6.93
C LYS A 184 -9.43 13.90 -6.97
N LYS A 185 -9.71 12.60 -6.76
CA LYS A 185 -11.08 12.07 -6.68
C LYS A 185 -11.78 12.44 -5.37
N MET A 186 -11.09 12.34 -4.23
CA MET A 186 -11.69 12.53 -2.91
C MET A 186 -11.75 14.01 -2.47
N LEU A 187 -10.86 14.85 -3.04
CA LEU A 187 -10.76 16.29 -2.75
C LEU A 187 -10.72 17.07 -4.09
N PRO A 188 -11.84 17.09 -4.84
CA PRO A 188 -11.87 17.64 -6.20
C PRO A 188 -11.54 19.15 -6.26
N ASP A 189 -11.78 19.88 -5.18
CA ASP A 189 -11.51 21.32 -5.07
C ASP A 189 -10.04 21.64 -4.75
N SER A 190 -9.27 20.65 -4.29
CA SER A 190 -7.84 20.82 -3.99
C SER A 190 -7.00 20.76 -5.26
N LYS A 191 -5.99 21.62 -5.35
CA LYS A 191 -4.91 21.50 -6.34
C LYS A 191 -3.91 20.44 -5.88
N ILE A 192 -3.63 19.49 -6.74
CA ILE A 192 -2.69 18.40 -6.47
C ILE A 192 -1.43 18.64 -7.29
N TYR A 193 -0.31 18.88 -6.59
CA TYR A 193 1.00 19.09 -7.20
C TYR A 193 1.90 17.89 -6.96
N ILE A 194 2.58 17.45 -8.02
CA ILE A 194 3.46 16.29 -8.00
C ILE A 194 4.91 16.75 -8.08
N PHE A 195 5.73 16.20 -7.20
CA PHE A 195 7.16 16.47 -7.12
C PHE A 195 7.95 15.18 -7.35
N GLY A 196 8.72 15.13 -8.43
CA GLY A 196 9.43 13.93 -8.87
C GLY A 196 10.82 14.22 -9.42
N VAL A 197 11.53 13.16 -9.78
CA VAL A 197 12.89 13.24 -10.33
C VAL A 197 12.97 12.84 -11.81
N THR A 198 11.93 12.21 -12.35
CA THR A 198 11.94 11.63 -13.69
C THR A 198 10.88 12.30 -14.57
N GLU A 199 11.30 13.16 -15.50
CA GLU A 199 10.40 13.90 -16.40
C GLU A 199 9.38 13.00 -17.13
N ASN A 200 9.84 11.88 -17.69
CA ASN A 200 8.97 10.94 -18.39
C ASN A 200 7.87 10.36 -17.48
N LYS A 201 8.16 10.15 -16.19
CA LYS A 201 7.14 9.69 -15.23
C LYS A 201 6.22 10.82 -14.81
N LEU A 202 6.75 12.03 -14.64
CA LEU A 202 5.94 13.21 -14.31
C LEU A 202 4.92 13.51 -15.42
N SER A 203 5.24 13.24 -16.68
CA SER A 203 4.31 13.42 -17.81
C SER A 203 3.10 12.47 -17.77
N ASP A 204 3.17 11.36 -17.03
CA ASP A 204 2.03 10.45 -16.87
C ASP A 204 0.94 11.00 -15.92
N PHE A 205 1.27 12.00 -15.09
CA PHE A 205 0.32 12.61 -14.14
C PHE A 205 -0.59 13.65 -14.80
N THR A 206 -1.22 13.30 -15.89
CA THR A 206 -2.04 14.21 -16.73
C THR A 206 -3.25 14.82 -16.03
N PHE A 207 -3.67 14.26 -14.91
CA PHE A 207 -4.78 14.71 -14.07
C PHE A 207 -4.36 15.71 -12.98
N ALA A 208 -3.04 15.86 -12.73
CA ALA A 208 -2.52 16.77 -11.72
C ALA A 208 -2.62 18.23 -12.14
N ASP A 209 -2.74 19.14 -11.17
CA ASP A 209 -2.79 20.58 -11.43
C ASP A 209 -1.39 21.17 -11.72
N GLY A 210 -0.33 20.42 -11.42
CA GLY A 210 1.05 20.77 -11.77
C GLY A 210 2.01 19.64 -11.43
N THR A 211 3.08 19.53 -12.23
CA THR A 211 4.17 18.58 -12.02
C THR A 211 5.50 19.34 -12.00
N TYR A 212 6.37 19.02 -11.07
CA TYR A 212 7.63 19.74 -10.85
C TYR A 212 8.79 18.77 -10.66
N CYS A 213 9.89 19.04 -11.34
CA CYS A 213 11.16 18.41 -10.98
C CYS A 213 11.61 18.94 -9.60
N VAL A 214 12.01 18.03 -8.70
CA VAL A 214 12.43 18.40 -7.32
C VAL A 214 13.62 19.37 -7.25
N ASN A 215 14.37 19.52 -8.34
CA ASN A 215 15.47 20.47 -8.44
C ASN A 215 15.06 21.83 -9.02
N GLU A 216 13.81 21.99 -9.47
CA GLU A 216 13.29 23.16 -10.20
C GLU A 216 11.98 23.68 -9.61
N ILE A 217 11.75 23.43 -8.31
CA ILE A 217 10.56 23.92 -7.63
C ILE A 217 10.62 25.45 -7.54
N PRO A 218 9.57 26.19 -7.94
CA PRO A 218 9.54 27.66 -7.78
C PRO A 218 9.79 28.07 -6.32
N ALA A 219 10.58 29.12 -6.13
CA ALA A 219 10.95 29.59 -4.79
C ALA A 219 9.76 30.11 -3.96
N ASP A 220 8.71 30.55 -4.63
CA ASP A 220 7.45 31.03 -4.04
C ASP A 220 6.40 29.94 -3.89
N MET A 221 6.74 28.68 -4.20
CA MET A 221 5.84 27.54 -4.01
C MET A 221 5.44 27.43 -2.54
N GLN A 222 4.14 27.27 -2.31
CA GLN A 222 3.59 27.00 -1.00
C GLN A 222 2.54 25.91 -1.09
N ILE A 223 2.53 25.00 -0.12
CA ILE A 223 1.55 23.92 -0.01
C ILE A 223 0.96 23.87 1.40
N ASP A 224 -0.29 23.47 1.52
CA ASP A 224 -0.96 23.33 2.82
C ASP A 224 -0.59 22.01 3.50
N HIS A 225 -0.53 20.95 2.73
CA HIS A 225 -0.26 19.58 3.21
C HIS A 225 0.56 18.79 2.20
N ALA A 226 1.17 17.70 2.65
CA ALA A 226 1.97 16.85 1.78
C ALA A 226 1.84 15.35 2.07
N PHE A 227 2.07 14.58 1.00
CA PHE A 227 2.26 13.12 1.05
C PHE A 227 3.67 12.77 0.58
N GLU A 228 4.42 12.05 1.41
CA GLU A 228 5.73 11.50 1.07
C GLU A 228 5.55 10.07 0.58
N CYS A 229 5.82 9.84 -0.71
CA CYS A 229 5.67 8.57 -1.41
C CYS A 229 6.99 8.07 -2.02
N VAL A 230 8.13 8.62 -1.61
CA VAL A 230 9.46 8.32 -2.16
C VAL A 230 10.05 7.09 -1.47
N GLY A 231 10.19 7.16 -0.15
CA GLY A 231 10.85 6.11 0.64
C GLY A 231 12.33 5.92 0.34
N GLY A 232 12.91 4.85 0.90
CA GLY A 232 14.30 4.47 0.69
C GLY A 232 15.30 5.54 1.11
N GLY A 233 16.49 5.55 0.51
CA GLY A 233 17.56 6.50 0.84
C GLY A 233 17.24 7.96 0.48
N ALA A 234 16.22 8.21 -0.33
CA ALA A 234 15.81 9.55 -0.73
C ALA A 234 14.72 10.17 0.19
N ALA A 235 14.16 9.40 1.11
CA ALA A 235 13.07 9.84 2.00
C ALA A 235 13.45 11.08 2.82
N SER A 236 14.67 11.12 3.39
CA SER A 236 15.16 12.27 4.16
C SER A 236 15.16 13.55 3.33
N LYS A 237 15.66 13.49 2.09
CA LYS A 237 15.69 14.65 1.19
C LYS A 237 14.27 15.11 0.84
N ALA A 238 13.38 14.18 0.53
CA ALA A 238 11.98 14.48 0.21
C ALA A 238 11.26 15.13 1.39
N ILE A 239 11.38 14.57 2.60
CA ILE A 239 10.72 15.10 3.80
C ILE A 239 11.25 16.49 4.14
N ASN A 240 12.55 16.70 4.09
CA ASN A 240 13.13 18.03 4.37
C ASN A 240 12.68 19.06 3.32
N GLN A 241 12.63 18.69 2.04
CA GLN A 241 12.09 19.55 1.00
C GLN A 241 10.59 19.88 1.23
N ILE A 242 9.79 18.93 1.65
CA ILE A 242 8.40 19.18 2.07
C ILE A 242 8.37 20.20 3.22
N ILE A 243 9.22 20.04 4.24
CA ILE A 243 9.30 20.94 5.39
C ILE A 243 9.62 22.38 4.95
N ASP A 244 10.41 22.56 3.90
CA ASP A 244 10.76 23.90 3.39
C ASP A 244 9.53 24.59 2.74
N TYR A 245 8.73 23.87 1.95
CA TYR A 245 7.62 24.42 1.17
C TYR A 245 6.25 24.39 1.85
N ILE A 246 6.08 23.63 2.95
CA ILE A 246 4.80 23.50 3.63
C ILE A 246 4.50 24.70 4.52
N HIS A 247 3.26 25.16 4.51
CA HIS A 247 2.75 26.18 5.40
C HIS A 247 2.84 25.76 6.88
N PRO A 248 2.94 26.73 7.82
CA PRO A 248 2.79 26.46 9.25
C PRO A 248 1.47 25.70 9.53
N GLU A 249 1.53 24.82 10.55
CA GLU A 249 0.48 23.88 10.93
C GLU A 249 0.11 22.83 9.88
N GLY A 250 0.83 22.78 8.76
CA GLY A 250 0.63 21.79 7.72
C GLY A 250 0.84 20.35 8.22
N THR A 251 0.33 19.41 7.48
CA THR A 251 0.39 17.98 7.81
C THR A 251 1.17 17.21 6.75
N ILE A 252 2.14 16.41 7.18
CA ILE A 252 2.95 15.54 6.32
C ILE A 252 2.56 14.09 6.60
N SER A 253 2.05 13.40 5.58
CA SER A 253 1.74 11.98 5.59
C SER A 253 2.91 11.19 5.01
N ILE A 254 3.55 10.31 5.79
CA ILE A 254 4.67 9.48 5.35
C ILE A 254 4.12 8.10 4.95
N LEU A 255 4.29 7.75 3.67
CA LEU A 255 3.91 6.47 3.08
C LEU A 255 5.11 5.69 2.55
N GLY A 256 6.16 6.41 2.17
CA GLY A 256 7.38 5.82 1.62
C GLY A 256 8.11 4.97 2.66
N VAL A 257 8.45 3.71 2.29
CA VAL A 257 9.14 2.79 3.19
C VAL A 257 10.66 2.98 3.08
N SER A 258 11.30 3.31 4.20
CA SER A 258 12.76 3.33 4.34
C SER A 258 13.22 2.22 5.28
N GLU A 259 14.36 1.59 5.00
CA GLU A 259 14.97 0.59 5.90
C GLU A 259 15.82 1.27 6.97
N ASP A 260 16.48 2.35 6.60
CA ASP A 260 17.30 3.14 7.51
C ASP A 260 16.55 4.37 8.04
N PRO A 261 16.90 4.86 9.24
CA PRO A 261 16.36 6.10 9.77
C PRO A 261 16.62 7.30 8.84
N ALA A 262 15.60 8.10 8.59
CA ALA A 262 15.67 9.28 7.76
C ALA A 262 15.81 10.54 8.64
N PRO A 263 16.98 11.21 8.67
CA PRO A 263 17.17 12.46 9.43
C PRO A 263 16.33 13.59 8.81
N ILE A 264 15.57 14.30 9.66
CA ILE A 264 14.72 15.41 9.27
C ILE A 264 15.04 16.67 10.09
N ASN A 265 14.69 17.85 9.57
CA ASN A 265 14.85 19.13 10.24
C ASN A 265 13.78 19.33 11.33
N THR A 266 14.00 18.73 12.49
CA THR A 266 13.08 18.79 13.63
C THR A 266 12.90 20.22 14.17
N ARG A 267 13.89 21.12 14.00
CA ARG A 267 13.76 22.51 14.38
C ARG A 267 12.64 23.19 13.58
N MET A 268 12.62 23.02 12.27
CA MET A 268 11.57 23.60 11.42
C MET A 268 10.20 22.94 11.64
N VAL A 269 10.17 21.65 11.97
CA VAL A 269 8.93 20.98 12.40
C VAL A 269 8.34 21.68 13.62
N LEU A 270 9.20 22.01 14.61
CA LEU A 270 8.79 22.73 15.82
C LEU A 270 8.34 24.16 15.51
N GLU A 271 9.17 24.93 14.77
CA GLU A 271 8.90 26.35 14.48
C GLU A 271 7.64 26.56 13.64
N LYS A 272 7.36 25.66 12.69
CA LYS A 272 6.14 25.70 11.87
C LYS A 272 4.94 24.98 12.50
N GLY A 273 5.09 24.32 13.65
CA GLY A 273 4.03 23.56 14.29
C GLY A 273 3.49 22.40 13.42
N LEU A 274 4.37 21.74 12.65
CA LEU A 274 3.96 20.72 11.69
C LEU A 274 3.46 19.45 12.38
N ARG A 275 2.50 18.78 11.73
CA ARG A 275 2.06 17.43 12.07
C ARG A 275 2.71 16.44 11.11
N ILE A 276 3.38 15.42 11.64
CA ILE A 276 3.97 14.34 10.84
C ILE A 276 3.41 13.03 11.34
N PHE A 277 2.81 12.23 10.45
CA PHE A 277 2.33 10.90 10.81
C PHE A 277 2.65 9.87 9.72
N GLY A 278 2.86 8.63 10.16
CA GLY A 278 3.06 7.50 9.26
C GLY A 278 1.76 6.81 8.87
N SER A 279 1.72 6.26 7.66
CA SER A 279 0.65 5.39 7.19
C SER A 279 1.25 4.20 6.47
N SER A 280 0.85 3.00 6.86
CA SER A 280 1.39 1.75 6.30
C SER A 280 0.32 0.69 6.23
N ARG A 281 0.27 -0.03 5.10
CA ARG A 281 -0.72 -1.08 4.85
C ARG A 281 -2.15 -0.51 4.92
N SER A 282 -3.13 -1.40 5.04
CA SER A 282 -4.56 -1.06 5.17
C SER A 282 -5.28 -2.19 5.89
N GLY A 283 -6.43 -1.89 6.46
CA GLY A 283 -7.31 -2.87 7.08
C GLY A 283 -8.54 -3.18 6.21
N ARG A 284 -9.34 -4.17 6.60
CA ARG A 284 -10.55 -4.58 5.88
C ARG A 284 -11.48 -3.40 5.53
N SER A 285 -11.70 -2.50 6.48
CA SER A 285 -12.58 -1.33 6.27
C SER A 285 -12.12 -0.42 5.14
N ASP A 286 -10.81 -0.35 4.88
CA ASP A 286 -10.27 0.45 3.78
C ASP A 286 -10.58 -0.18 2.43
N TYR A 287 -10.53 -1.52 2.32
CA TYR A 287 -10.95 -2.24 1.11
C TYR A 287 -12.44 -2.07 0.82
N GLU A 288 -13.28 -2.21 1.85
CA GLU A 288 -14.72 -2.03 1.73
C GLU A 288 -15.08 -0.60 1.31
N GLY A 289 -14.49 0.40 1.96
CA GLY A 289 -14.71 1.81 1.62
C GLY A 289 -14.20 2.17 0.23
N LEU A 290 -13.02 1.67 -0.15
CA LEU A 290 -12.47 1.90 -1.49
C LEU A 290 -13.33 1.33 -2.60
N LEU A 291 -13.86 0.11 -2.43
CA LEU A 291 -14.69 -0.56 -3.44
C LEU A 291 -16.10 0.05 -3.58
N GLN A 292 -16.48 0.97 -2.69
CA GLN A 292 -17.71 1.77 -2.77
C GLN A 292 -17.48 3.16 -3.42
N LEU A 293 -16.23 3.59 -3.57
CA LEU A 293 -15.83 4.88 -4.14
C LEU A 293 -15.88 4.86 -5.68
#